data_a826f29dfb82f4acace5b81e1353cb18
#
_entry.id   a826f29dfb82f4acace5b81e1353cb18
#
_cell.length_a   1.000
_cell.length_b   1.000
_cell.length_c   1.000
_cell.angle_alpha   90.00
_cell.angle_beta   90.00
_cell.angle_gamma   90.00
#
_symmetry.space_group_name_H-M   'P 1'
#
loop_
_entity.id
_entity.type
_entity.pdbx_description
1 polymer ?
#
loop_
_entity_poly.entity_id
_entity_poly.type
_entity_poly.pdbx_seq_one_letter_code
_entity_poly.pdbx_strand_id
1 'polypeptide(L)'
;MNFAQLLFPDFSLIFCGYLVCRFTALNRKVWEQVESLVYYFLFPVLLFHSIVKSPLDLSAASSLMGAGITLGLLGIALSYSLPHWPWLGPKLDVRLHAASAQVGFRFNSFIALALADKVAGPQGLLMIAVLIGVCVPLFNVGAVWPMARHANKGFGRELLRNPLIIGTLGGLIANLLGFSIPFWLEPTVNRIGQASLALGLLAAGAGMQFGMLASAKLLGGMVLACKHLGMPLLAFGLAKLFRLDPTQTTVLLMFSAVPTASSCYVLAARMGYNGPYVAGLVTLSTLLGIVSLPFALGVLGGMP
;
A
#
# COMPACT_ATOMS: atom_id res chain seq x y z
N MET A 1 -11.63 -15.41 -13.69
CA MET A 1 -11.24 -15.48 -12.27
C MET A 1 -12.22 -14.65 -11.43
N ASN A 2 -12.77 -15.17 -10.33
CA ASN A 2 -13.75 -14.41 -9.54
C ASN A 2 -13.01 -13.47 -8.57
N PHE A 3 -12.71 -12.25 -9.01
CA PHE A 3 -12.02 -11.25 -8.21
C PHE A 3 -12.75 -10.90 -6.90
N ALA A 4 -14.08 -11.04 -6.86
CA ALA A 4 -14.85 -10.82 -5.65
C ALA A 4 -14.49 -11.84 -4.55
N GLN A 5 -14.32 -13.12 -4.90
CA GLN A 5 -13.90 -14.15 -3.95
C GLN A 5 -12.49 -13.93 -3.41
N LEU A 6 -11.61 -13.36 -4.22
CA LEU A 6 -10.23 -13.08 -3.81
C LEU A 6 -10.14 -11.93 -2.79
N LEU A 7 -10.97 -10.91 -2.97
CA LEU A 7 -10.99 -9.72 -2.11
C LEU A 7 -11.86 -9.91 -0.86
N PHE A 8 -12.76 -10.89 -0.88
CA PHE A 8 -13.73 -11.14 0.20
C PHE A 8 -13.10 -11.29 1.60
N PRO A 9 -11.97 -12.03 1.80
CA PRO A 9 -11.38 -12.17 3.13
C PRO A 9 -10.94 -10.83 3.73
N ASP A 10 -10.27 -9.97 2.94
CA ASP A 10 -9.80 -8.66 3.41
C ASP A 10 -10.98 -7.73 3.75
N PHE A 11 -12.02 -7.75 2.93
CA PHE A 11 -13.26 -7.02 3.19
C PHE A 11 -13.96 -7.49 4.44
N SER A 12 -14.02 -8.81 4.61
CA SER A 12 -14.64 -9.41 5.79
C SER A 12 -13.94 -8.97 7.07
N LEU A 13 -12.60 -8.92 7.08
CA LEU A 13 -11.82 -8.44 8.23
C LEU A 13 -12.06 -6.95 8.49
N ILE A 14 -12.07 -6.11 7.47
CA ILE A 14 -12.37 -4.67 7.61
C ILE A 14 -13.79 -4.51 8.18
N PHE A 15 -14.77 -5.21 7.62
CA PHE A 15 -16.15 -5.14 8.09
C PHE A 15 -16.30 -5.67 9.52
N CYS A 16 -15.66 -6.78 9.87
CA CYS A 16 -15.60 -7.30 11.23
C CYS A 16 -14.99 -6.27 12.20
N GLY A 17 -13.90 -5.61 11.83
CA GLY A 17 -13.29 -4.56 12.65
C GLY A 17 -14.25 -3.40 12.92
N TYR A 18 -14.99 -2.96 11.91
CA TYR A 18 -16.03 -1.96 12.06
C TYR A 18 -17.15 -2.42 13.03
N LEU A 19 -17.67 -3.63 12.83
CA LEU A 19 -18.73 -4.19 13.67
C LEU A 19 -18.27 -4.36 15.13
N VAL A 20 -17.08 -4.93 15.33
CA VAL A 20 -16.51 -5.13 16.67
C VAL A 20 -16.32 -3.80 17.39
N CYS A 21 -15.78 -2.79 16.72
CA CYS A 21 -15.59 -1.45 17.31
C CYS A 21 -16.93 -0.77 17.62
N ARG A 22 -17.94 -0.96 16.77
CA ARG A 22 -19.24 -0.29 16.87
C ARG A 22 -20.18 -0.93 17.90
N PHE A 23 -20.14 -2.26 18.03
CA PHE A 23 -21.15 -3.03 18.76
C PHE A 23 -20.62 -3.81 19.96
N THR A 24 -19.32 -3.69 20.29
CA THR A 24 -18.73 -4.39 21.45
C THR A 24 -18.00 -3.44 22.39
N ALA A 25 -17.50 -3.97 23.51
CA ALA A 25 -16.65 -3.25 24.46
C ALA A 25 -15.27 -2.86 23.88
N LEU A 26 -14.85 -3.46 22.75
CA LEU A 26 -13.61 -3.13 22.05
C LEU A 26 -13.76 -1.82 21.26
N ASN A 27 -13.92 -0.75 22.00
CA ASN A 27 -14.15 0.60 21.47
C ASN A 27 -12.89 1.21 20.83
N ARG A 28 -13.01 2.44 20.32
CA ARG A 28 -11.94 3.16 19.64
C ARG A 28 -10.63 3.24 20.45
N LYS A 29 -10.69 3.39 21.79
CA LYS A 29 -9.49 3.46 22.64
C LYS A 29 -8.65 2.18 22.59
N VAL A 30 -9.33 1.02 22.57
CA VAL A 30 -8.64 -0.29 22.44
C VAL A 30 -7.97 -0.38 21.07
N TRP A 31 -8.67 0.00 20.00
CA TRP A 31 -8.12 -0.05 18.64
C TRP A 31 -6.95 0.89 18.42
N GLU A 32 -6.89 2.03 19.09
CA GLU A 32 -5.71 2.93 19.09
C GLU A 32 -4.46 2.26 19.65
N GLN A 33 -4.60 1.39 20.66
CA GLN A 33 -3.47 0.60 21.18
C GLN A 33 -3.08 -0.52 20.21
N VAL A 34 -4.06 -1.16 19.58
CA VAL A 34 -3.82 -2.16 18.53
C VAL A 34 -3.07 -1.52 17.34
N GLU A 35 -3.50 -0.33 16.89
CA GLU A 35 -2.80 0.42 15.86
C GLU A 35 -1.36 0.72 16.24
N SER A 36 -1.12 1.03 17.52
CA SER A 36 0.23 1.26 18.05
C SER A 36 1.10 0.01 17.94
N LEU A 37 0.58 -1.13 18.38
CA LEU A 37 1.25 -2.43 18.28
C LEU A 37 1.57 -2.78 16.83
N VAL A 38 0.59 -2.62 15.95
CA VAL A 38 0.74 -2.88 14.51
C VAL A 38 1.83 -1.98 13.91
N TYR A 39 1.80 -0.68 14.19
CA TYR A 39 2.72 0.29 13.62
C TYR A 39 4.16 0.15 14.13
N TYR A 40 4.35 0.01 15.46
CA TYR A 40 5.68 0.03 16.06
C TYR A 40 6.38 -1.33 16.08
N PHE A 41 5.63 -2.43 15.99
CA PHE A 41 6.20 -3.77 16.10
C PHE A 41 5.81 -4.69 14.95
N LEU A 42 4.51 -4.95 14.73
CA LEU A 42 4.10 -6.00 13.82
C LEU A 42 4.43 -5.69 12.35
N PHE A 43 4.15 -4.48 11.88
CA PHE A 43 4.46 -4.06 10.50
C PHE A 43 5.96 -3.98 10.20
N PRO A 44 6.82 -3.41 11.05
CA PRO A 44 8.27 -3.46 10.83
C PRO A 44 8.80 -4.89 10.68
N VAL A 45 8.33 -5.81 11.52
CA VAL A 45 8.72 -7.24 11.43
C VAL A 45 8.22 -7.85 10.12
N LEU A 46 6.96 -7.57 9.73
CA LEU A 46 6.41 -8.04 8.46
C LEU A 46 7.21 -7.54 7.26
N LEU A 47 7.50 -6.23 7.22
CA LEU A 47 8.25 -5.62 6.11
C LEU A 47 9.67 -6.20 6.03
N PHE A 48 10.35 -6.30 7.17
CA PHE A 48 11.66 -6.93 7.25
C PHE A 48 11.62 -8.37 6.72
N HIS A 49 10.69 -9.20 7.23
CA HIS A 49 10.53 -10.59 6.81
C HIS A 49 10.25 -10.73 5.31
N SER A 50 9.29 -9.96 4.80
CA SER A 50 8.91 -10.01 3.39
C SER A 50 10.06 -9.64 2.47
N ILE A 51 10.86 -8.61 2.84
CA ILE A 51 11.98 -8.14 2.02
C ILE A 51 13.16 -9.10 2.10
N VAL A 52 13.50 -9.61 3.27
CA VAL A 52 14.59 -10.60 3.43
C VAL A 52 14.31 -11.86 2.61
N LYS A 53 13.06 -12.29 2.52
CA LYS A 53 12.65 -13.47 1.73
C LYS A 53 12.47 -13.20 0.24
N SER A 54 12.40 -11.96 -0.18
CA SER A 54 12.23 -11.63 -1.59
C SER A 54 13.50 -11.98 -2.37
N PRO A 55 13.43 -12.84 -3.40
CA PRO A 55 14.59 -13.12 -4.22
C PRO A 55 14.88 -11.88 -5.08
N LEU A 56 15.85 -11.08 -4.64
CA LEU A 56 16.35 -9.93 -5.38
C LEU A 56 17.39 -10.39 -6.43
N ASP A 57 16.98 -11.16 -7.43
CA ASP A 57 17.80 -11.37 -8.60
C ASP A 57 17.72 -10.11 -9.48
N LEU A 58 18.66 -9.20 -9.25
CA LEU A 58 18.76 -7.92 -9.93
C LEU A 58 18.97 -8.06 -11.45
N SER A 59 19.55 -9.18 -11.89
CA SER A 59 19.89 -9.39 -13.31
C SER A 59 18.68 -9.82 -14.15
N ALA A 60 17.86 -10.73 -13.63
CA ALA A 60 16.72 -11.30 -14.33
C ALA A 60 15.49 -10.38 -14.38
N ALA A 61 15.38 -9.39 -13.50
CA ALA A 61 14.19 -8.56 -13.35
C ALA A 61 14.44 -7.07 -13.61
N SER A 62 15.56 -6.68 -14.19
CA SER A 62 15.97 -5.27 -14.32
C SER A 62 14.96 -4.37 -15.02
N SER A 63 14.33 -4.83 -16.11
CA SER A 63 13.30 -4.05 -16.84
C SER A 63 12.03 -3.88 -16.01
N LEU A 64 11.58 -4.93 -15.34
CA LEU A 64 10.41 -4.86 -14.45
C LEU A 64 10.69 -3.98 -13.23
N MET A 65 11.88 -4.08 -12.64
CA MET A 65 12.30 -3.20 -11.53
C MET A 65 12.35 -1.74 -11.96
N GLY A 66 12.96 -1.45 -13.11
CA GLY A 66 13.00 -0.10 -13.69
C GLY A 66 11.58 0.45 -13.92
N ALA A 67 10.70 -0.34 -14.51
CA ALA A 67 9.31 0.03 -14.72
C ALA A 67 8.56 0.26 -13.39
N GLY A 68 8.78 -0.61 -12.39
CA GLY A 68 8.17 -0.48 -11.07
C GLY A 68 8.63 0.76 -10.31
N ILE A 69 9.92 1.03 -10.29
CA ILE A 69 10.49 2.24 -9.66
C ILE A 69 9.95 3.50 -10.37
N THR A 70 9.96 3.52 -11.70
CA THR A 70 9.43 4.64 -12.49
C THR A 70 7.94 4.84 -12.23
N LEU A 71 7.16 3.76 -12.20
CA LEU A 71 5.75 3.80 -11.83
C LEU A 71 5.54 4.39 -10.43
N GLY A 72 6.38 3.97 -9.48
CA GLY A 72 6.35 4.47 -8.11
C GLY A 72 6.63 5.97 -8.02
N LEU A 73 7.67 6.43 -8.69
CA LEU A 73 8.04 7.87 -8.73
C LEU A 73 6.95 8.70 -9.40
N LEU A 74 6.43 8.25 -10.54
CA LEU A 74 5.33 8.92 -11.24
C LEU A 74 4.04 8.92 -10.44
N GLY A 75 3.73 7.83 -9.74
CA GLY A 75 2.56 7.74 -8.85
C GLY A 75 2.66 8.71 -7.67
N ILE A 76 3.83 8.82 -7.04
CA ILE A 76 4.13 9.81 -6.00
C ILE A 76 3.96 11.22 -6.59
N ALA A 77 4.62 11.52 -7.72
CA ALA A 77 4.54 12.83 -8.37
C ALA A 77 3.10 13.19 -8.75
N LEU A 78 2.35 12.26 -9.37
CA LEU A 78 0.95 12.46 -9.73
C LEU A 78 0.09 12.77 -8.50
N SER A 79 0.22 11.99 -7.43
CA SER A 79 -0.58 12.19 -6.21
C SER A 79 -0.26 13.51 -5.51
N TYR A 80 1.02 13.94 -5.50
CA TYR A 80 1.43 15.21 -4.91
C TYR A 80 1.26 16.42 -5.82
N SER A 81 1.01 16.23 -7.11
CA SER A 81 0.73 17.33 -8.03
C SER A 81 -0.67 17.94 -7.85
N LEU A 82 -1.62 17.22 -7.24
CA LEU A 82 -3.03 17.63 -7.15
C LEU A 82 -3.25 19.06 -6.62
N PRO A 83 -2.58 19.53 -5.56
CA PRO A 83 -2.72 20.91 -5.06
C PRO A 83 -2.16 21.97 -6.02
N HIS A 84 -1.35 21.60 -6.99
CA HIS A 84 -0.75 22.51 -7.95
C HIS A 84 -1.60 22.67 -9.23
N TRP A 85 -2.70 21.94 -9.36
CA TRP A 85 -3.60 22.07 -10.51
C TRP A 85 -4.44 23.36 -10.37
N PRO A 86 -4.45 24.26 -11.38
CA PRO A 86 -4.99 25.63 -11.23
C PRO A 86 -6.45 25.71 -10.76
N TRP A 87 -7.27 24.77 -11.13
CA TRP A 87 -8.72 24.75 -10.82
C TRP A 87 -9.05 23.85 -9.63
N LEU A 88 -8.13 23.01 -9.20
CA LEU A 88 -8.31 22.02 -8.15
C LEU A 88 -7.62 22.46 -6.86
N GLY A 89 -6.38 22.91 -6.97
CA GLY A 89 -5.53 23.27 -5.83
C GLY A 89 -6.18 24.18 -4.81
N PRO A 90 -6.78 25.32 -5.23
CA PRO A 90 -7.42 26.26 -4.30
C PRO A 90 -8.60 25.66 -3.49
N LYS A 91 -9.15 24.52 -3.93
CA LYS A 91 -10.29 23.85 -3.29
C LYS A 91 -9.85 22.71 -2.37
N LEU A 92 -8.57 22.38 -2.32
CA LEU A 92 -8.05 21.26 -1.55
C LEU A 92 -7.47 21.72 -0.21
N ASP A 93 -7.82 21.00 0.86
CA ASP A 93 -7.14 21.13 2.15
C ASP A 93 -5.75 20.46 2.03
N VAL A 94 -4.70 21.29 2.08
CA VAL A 94 -3.31 20.86 1.91
C VAL A 94 -2.88 19.88 3.01
N ARG A 95 -3.35 20.07 4.24
CA ARG A 95 -3.02 19.18 5.36
C ARG A 95 -3.68 17.81 5.19
N LEU A 96 -4.95 17.81 4.78
CA LEU A 96 -5.68 16.58 4.52
C LEU A 96 -5.10 15.85 3.30
N HIS A 97 -4.70 16.61 2.26
CA HIS A 97 -4.01 16.08 1.09
C HIS A 97 -2.67 15.41 1.47
N ALA A 98 -1.84 16.05 2.30
CA ALA A 98 -0.55 15.48 2.73
C ALA A 98 -0.69 14.09 3.36
N ALA A 99 -1.79 13.85 4.11
CA ALA A 99 -2.08 12.56 4.71
C ALA A 99 -2.66 11.55 3.72
N SER A 100 -3.52 11.99 2.80
CA SER A 100 -4.29 11.13 1.90
C SER A 100 -3.59 10.81 0.58
N ALA A 101 -2.65 11.64 0.12
CA ALA A 101 -1.94 11.44 -1.15
C ALA A 101 -1.29 10.05 -1.26
N GLN A 102 -0.81 9.49 -0.15
CA GLN A 102 -0.23 8.14 -0.11
C GLN A 102 -1.20 7.04 -0.58
N VAL A 103 -2.51 7.25 -0.46
CA VAL A 103 -3.54 6.33 -0.95
C VAL A 103 -3.45 6.19 -2.48
N GLY A 104 -3.05 7.24 -3.18
CA GLY A 104 -2.96 7.26 -4.63
C GLY A 104 -1.83 6.39 -5.21
N PHE A 105 -0.77 6.09 -4.45
CA PHE A 105 0.37 5.33 -4.97
C PHE A 105 0.71 4.06 -4.17
N ARG A 106 0.33 3.94 -2.89
CA ARG A 106 0.56 2.72 -2.11
C ARG A 106 -0.38 1.60 -2.54
N PHE A 107 -0.02 0.37 -2.17
CA PHE A 107 -0.76 -0.83 -2.55
C PHE A 107 -0.80 -1.83 -1.38
N ASN A 108 -1.77 -2.72 -1.40
CA ASN A 108 -1.90 -3.81 -0.44
C ASN A 108 -1.05 -4.99 -0.93
N SER A 109 0.09 -5.21 -0.28
CA SER A 109 1.05 -6.27 -0.65
C SER A 109 0.45 -7.68 -0.57
N PHE A 110 -0.55 -7.90 0.28
CA PHE A 110 -1.12 -9.24 0.45
C PHE A 110 -2.09 -9.60 -0.65
N ILE A 111 -2.93 -8.64 -1.04
CA ILE A 111 -3.76 -8.79 -2.23
C ILE A 111 -2.86 -8.97 -3.45
N ALA A 112 -1.75 -8.20 -3.53
CA ALA A 112 -0.81 -8.30 -4.63
C ALA A 112 -0.15 -9.69 -4.71
N LEU A 113 0.34 -10.24 -3.58
CA LEU A 113 0.94 -11.58 -3.54
C LEU A 113 -0.07 -12.68 -3.88
N ALA A 114 -1.27 -12.63 -3.30
CA ALA A 114 -2.31 -13.61 -3.55
C ALA A 114 -2.78 -13.61 -5.01
N LEU A 115 -2.91 -12.42 -5.60
CA LEU A 115 -3.25 -12.27 -7.02
C LEU A 115 -2.14 -12.75 -7.93
N ALA A 116 -0.88 -12.41 -7.63
CA ALA A 116 0.25 -12.79 -8.46
C ALA A 116 0.39 -14.31 -8.55
N ASP A 117 0.23 -15.02 -7.42
CA ASP A 117 0.25 -16.49 -7.38
C ASP A 117 -0.87 -17.08 -8.24
N LYS A 118 -2.09 -16.54 -8.14
CA LYS A 118 -3.24 -17.02 -8.91
C LYS A 118 -3.19 -16.71 -10.40
N VAL A 119 -2.63 -15.56 -10.78
CA VAL A 119 -2.64 -15.08 -12.17
C VAL A 119 -1.45 -15.59 -12.97
N ALA A 120 -0.29 -15.65 -12.34
CA ALA A 120 0.97 -15.99 -13.02
C ALA A 120 1.80 -17.05 -12.27
N GLY A 121 1.21 -17.72 -11.27
CA GLY A 121 1.84 -18.80 -10.51
C GLY A 121 3.15 -18.39 -9.82
N PRO A 122 4.08 -19.34 -9.61
CA PRO A 122 5.34 -19.09 -8.92
C PRO A 122 6.17 -17.96 -9.55
N GLN A 123 6.13 -17.83 -10.88
CA GLN A 123 6.84 -16.76 -11.59
C GLN A 123 6.23 -15.39 -11.29
N GLY A 124 4.90 -15.30 -11.26
CA GLY A 124 4.21 -14.06 -10.87
C GLY A 124 4.50 -13.68 -9.44
N LEU A 125 4.54 -14.68 -8.54
CA LEU A 125 4.87 -14.47 -7.14
C LEU A 125 6.29 -13.90 -6.96
N LEU A 126 7.27 -14.44 -7.70
CA LEU A 126 8.64 -13.95 -7.72
C LEU A 126 8.71 -12.49 -8.19
N MET A 127 8.06 -12.18 -9.32
CA MET A 127 8.06 -10.84 -9.91
C MET A 127 7.42 -9.79 -9.00
N ILE A 128 6.27 -10.12 -8.38
CA ILE A 128 5.62 -9.20 -7.46
C ILE A 128 6.44 -9.00 -6.18
N ALA A 129 7.13 -10.04 -5.69
CA ALA A 129 8.03 -9.93 -4.55
C ALA A 129 9.20 -8.96 -4.84
N VAL A 130 9.76 -9.01 -6.04
CA VAL A 130 10.77 -8.04 -6.50
C VAL A 130 10.22 -6.61 -6.50
N LEU A 131 9.03 -6.40 -7.07
CA LEU A 131 8.38 -5.07 -7.05
C LEU A 131 8.12 -4.59 -5.63
N ILE A 132 7.66 -5.46 -4.74
CA ILE A 132 7.47 -5.15 -3.32
C ILE A 132 8.81 -4.71 -2.70
N GLY A 133 9.87 -5.49 -2.92
CA GLY A 133 11.21 -5.21 -2.36
C GLY A 133 11.75 -3.83 -2.73
N VAL A 134 11.56 -3.38 -3.97
CA VAL A 134 12.07 -2.09 -4.43
C VAL A 134 11.09 -0.92 -4.22
N CYS A 135 9.80 -1.16 -4.37
CA CYS A 135 8.80 -0.08 -4.31
C CYS A 135 8.34 0.25 -2.88
N VAL A 136 8.33 -0.71 -1.94
CA VAL A 136 7.90 -0.44 -0.56
C VAL A 136 8.79 0.59 0.14
N PRO A 137 10.14 0.53 0.07
CA PRO A 137 10.99 1.58 0.59
C PRO A 137 10.66 2.96 0.01
N LEU A 138 10.55 3.02 -1.32
CA LEU A 138 10.22 4.25 -2.04
C LEU A 138 8.88 4.84 -1.58
N PHE A 139 7.84 4.00 -1.49
CA PHE A 139 6.51 4.42 -1.07
C PHE A 139 6.44 4.83 0.40
N ASN A 140 7.21 4.20 1.27
CA ASN A 140 7.28 4.60 2.68
C ASN A 140 7.94 5.98 2.81
N VAL A 141 9.04 6.24 2.11
CA VAL A 141 9.67 7.57 2.05
C VAL A 141 8.69 8.58 1.48
N GLY A 142 8.06 8.29 0.34
CA GLY A 142 7.08 9.17 -0.30
C GLY A 142 5.88 9.47 0.60
N ALA A 143 5.42 8.51 1.39
CA ALA A 143 4.30 8.71 2.32
C ALA A 143 4.66 9.56 3.53
N VAL A 144 5.83 9.34 4.12
CA VAL A 144 6.26 10.05 5.35
C VAL A 144 6.68 11.48 5.05
N TRP A 145 7.39 11.71 3.96
CA TRP A 145 7.98 13.01 3.60
C TRP A 145 7.02 14.21 3.72
N PRO A 146 5.82 14.22 3.10
CA PRO A 146 4.97 15.41 3.14
C PRO A 146 4.36 15.65 4.52
N MET A 147 4.03 14.58 5.23
CA MET A 147 3.49 14.67 6.57
C MET A 147 4.53 15.20 7.56
N ALA A 148 5.78 14.77 7.45
CA ALA A 148 6.88 15.26 8.28
C ALA A 148 7.16 16.76 8.05
N ARG A 149 7.05 17.25 6.82
CA ARG A 149 7.22 18.68 6.49
C ARG A 149 6.19 19.58 7.16
N HIS A 150 4.95 19.12 7.32
CA HIS A 150 3.86 19.88 7.93
C HIS A 150 3.79 19.72 9.45
N ALA A 151 4.57 18.80 10.03
CA ALA A 151 4.56 18.51 11.47
C ALA A 151 5.50 19.42 12.30
N ASN A 152 6.18 20.42 11.69
CA ASN A 152 7.16 21.29 12.35
C ASN A 152 8.28 20.56 13.12
N LYS A 153 8.52 19.29 12.81
CA LYS A 153 9.60 18.48 13.41
C LYS A 153 10.69 18.26 12.39
N GLY A 154 11.93 18.15 12.87
CA GLY A 154 13.08 17.94 11.99
C GLY A 154 12.91 16.72 11.10
N PHE A 155 12.68 16.95 9.82
CA PHE A 155 12.31 15.96 8.80
C PHE A 155 13.22 14.71 8.81
N GLY A 156 14.53 14.89 8.80
CA GLY A 156 15.48 13.77 8.78
C GLY A 156 15.40 12.89 10.01
N ARG A 157 15.14 13.48 11.18
CA ARG A 157 15.03 12.73 12.44
C ARG A 157 13.74 11.90 12.50
N GLU A 158 12.64 12.42 11.97
CA GLU A 158 11.39 11.66 11.89
C GLU A 158 11.46 10.51 10.88
N LEU A 159 12.11 10.73 9.74
CA LEU A 159 12.35 9.69 8.75
C LEU A 159 13.16 8.52 9.32
N LEU A 160 14.28 8.80 9.99
CA LEU A 160 15.16 7.80 10.60
C LEU A 160 14.53 7.08 11.81
N ARG A 161 13.54 7.69 12.46
CA ARG A 161 12.81 7.09 13.59
C ARG A 161 11.52 6.37 13.19
N ASN A 162 11.15 6.43 11.93
CA ASN A 162 9.94 5.76 11.46
C ASN A 162 10.16 4.24 11.45
N PRO A 163 9.41 3.46 12.25
CA PRO A 163 9.62 2.02 12.37
C PRO A 163 9.38 1.26 11.05
N LEU A 164 8.50 1.78 10.19
CA LEU A 164 8.27 1.18 8.86
C LEU A 164 9.50 1.34 7.97
N ILE A 165 10.15 2.51 8.01
CA ILE A 165 11.39 2.75 7.25
C ILE A 165 12.52 1.91 7.81
N ILE A 166 12.66 1.81 9.13
CA ILE A 166 13.67 0.96 9.76
C ILE A 166 13.51 -0.50 9.35
N GLY A 167 12.28 -1.04 9.44
CA GLY A 167 11.98 -2.42 9.03
C GLY A 167 12.29 -2.66 7.54
N THR A 168 11.93 -1.70 6.69
CA THR A 168 12.13 -1.79 5.24
C THR A 168 13.61 -1.71 4.85
N LEU A 169 14.34 -0.70 5.34
CA LEU A 169 15.76 -0.52 5.03
C LEU A 169 16.61 -1.64 5.67
N GLY A 170 16.27 -2.04 6.90
CA GLY A 170 16.91 -3.17 7.57
C GLY A 170 16.73 -4.47 6.79
N GLY A 171 15.51 -4.73 6.30
CA GLY A 171 15.22 -5.88 5.43
C GLY A 171 15.99 -5.83 4.11
N LEU A 172 16.08 -4.66 3.47
CA LEU A 172 16.83 -4.48 2.22
C LEU A 172 18.33 -4.70 2.41
N ILE A 173 18.92 -4.10 3.46
CA ILE A 173 20.34 -4.31 3.77
C ILE A 173 20.62 -5.79 4.08
N ALA A 174 19.77 -6.42 4.90
CA ALA A 174 19.91 -7.84 5.23
C ALA A 174 19.82 -8.74 3.98
N ASN A 175 18.88 -8.47 3.09
CA ASN A 175 18.73 -9.19 1.82
C ASN A 175 19.95 -9.03 0.93
N LEU A 176 20.46 -7.79 0.73
CA LEU A 176 21.64 -7.50 -0.08
C LEU A 176 22.92 -8.16 0.48
N LEU A 177 22.99 -8.33 1.81
CA LEU A 177 24.08 -9.04 2.48
C LEU A 177 23.92 -10.56 2.45
N GLY A 178 22.87 -11.09 1.81
CA GLY A 178 22.57 -12.51 1.75
C GLY A 178 22.14 -13.12 3.10
N PHE A 179 21.67 -12.28 4.05
CA PHE A 179 21.17 -12.77 5.32
C PHE A 179 19.90 -13.59 5.11
N SER A 180 19.84 -14.75 5.76
CA SER A 180 18.64 -15.58 5.83
C SER A 180 18.19 -15.72 7.29
N ILE A 181 16.88 -15.64 7.49
CA ILE A 181 16.30 -15.84 8.81
C ILE A 181 16.51 -17.30 9.22
N PRO A 182 17.09 -17.58 10.42
CA PRO A 182 17.30 -18.95 10.88
C PRO A 182 16.01 -19.76 10.87
N PHE A 183 16.08 -21.01 10.42
CA PHE A 183 14.91 -21.90 10.27
C PHE A 183 14.04 -22.00 11.53
N TRP A 184 14.66 -22.02 12.72
CA TRP A 184 13.95 -22.11 13.99
C TRP A 184 13.21 -20.82 14.36
N LEU A 185 13.66 -19.65 13.85
CA LEU A 185 13.07 -18.33 14.12
C LEU A 185 11.99 -17.97 13.09
N GLU A 186 12.09 -18.48 11.88
CA GLU A 186 11.21 -18.16 10.76
C GLU A 186 9.70 -18.32 11.09
N PRO A 187 9.23 -19.42 11.71
CA PRO A 187 7.82 -19.59 12.04
C PRO A 187 7.30 -18.48 12.98
N THR A 188 8.13 -18.02 13.91
CA THR A 188 7.77 -16.94 14.84
C THR A 188 7.62 -15.61 14.09
N VAL A 189 8.61 -15.26 13.27
CA VAL A 189 8.60 -14.01 12.49
C VAL A 189 7.42 -14.00 11.51
N ASN A 190 7.15 -15.13 10.85
CA ASN A 190 6.01 -15.27 9.96
C ASN A 190 4.66 -15.10 10.69
N ARG A 191 4.48 -15.69 11.87
CA ARG A 191 3.26 -15.52 12.69
C ARG A 191 3.04 -14.07 13.10
N ILE A 192 4.11 -13.37 13.48
CA ILE A 192 4.05 -11.93 13.78
C ILE A 192 3.60 -11.15 12.53
N GLY A 193 4.18 -11.48 11.39
CA GLY A 193 3.80 -10.89 10.10
C GLY A 193 2.33 -11.12 9.75
N GLN A 194 1.85 -12.34 9.87
CA GLN A 194 0.44 -12.68 9.61
C GLN A 194 -0.52 -11.96 10.58
N ALA A 195 -0.16 -11.87 11.86
CA ALA A 195 -0.95 -11.12 12.83
C ALA A 195 -1.06 -9.64 12.46
N SER A 196 0.00 -9.03 11.90
CA SER A 196 -0.01 -7.63 11.48
C SER A 196 -1.07 -7.32 10.44
N LEU A 197 -1.35 -8.29 9.55
CA LEU A 197 -2.33 -8.19 8.49
C LEU A 197 -3.74 -8.17 9.01
N ALA A 198 -4.08 -9.23 9.75
CA ALA A 198 -5.41 -9.38 10.31
C ALA A 198 -5.73 -8.21 11.24
N LEU A 199 -4.81 -7.86 12.17
CA LEU A 199 -5.00 -6.74 13.08
C LEU A 199 -5.01 -5.39 12.37
N GLY A 200 -4.19 -5.20 11.34
CA GLY A 200 -4.18 -3.99 10.51
C GLY A 200 -5.50 -3.79 9.76
N LEU A 201 -6.07 -4.86 9.17
CA LEU A 201 -7.36 -4.80 8.48
C LEU A 201 -8.53 -4.57 9.45
N LEU A 202 -8.54 -5.27 10.59
CA LEU A 202 -9.52 -5.05 11.65
C LEU A 202 -9.43 -3.61 12.19
N ALA A 203 -8.23 -3.11 12.46
CA ALA A 203 -8.01 -1.75 12.94
C ALA A 203 -8.43 -0.70 11.89
N ALA A 204 -8.18 -0.94 10.59
CA ALA A 204 -8.68 -0.10 9.51
C ALA A 204 -10.21 -0.03 9.52
N GLY A 205 -10.88 -1.16 9.72
CA GLY A 205 -12.33 -1.23 9.88
C GLY A 205 -12.83 -0.47 11.10
N ALA A 206 -12.19 -0.68 12.25
CA ALA A 206 -12.52 0.02 13.50
C ALA A 206 -12.32 1.55 13.41
N GLY A 207 -11.41 1.99 12.54
CA GLY A 207 -11.16 3.41 12.24
C GLY A 207 -12.14 4.01 11.23
N MET A 208 -13.02 3.23 10.60
CA MET A 208 -13.94 3.73 9.57
C MET A 208 -14.95 4.71 10.15
N GLN A 209 -15.04 5.88 9.52
CA GLN A 209 -16.04 6.90 9.81
C GLN A 209 -16.65 7.36 8.49
N PHE A 210 -17.79 6.78 8.12
CA PHE A 210 -18.47 7.07 6.86
C PHE A 210 -18.88 8.54 6.69
N GLY A 211 -19.13 9.27 7.80
CA GLY A 211 -19.48 10.68 7.76
C GLY A 211 -18.35 11.63 7.35
N MET A 212 -17.08 11.25 7.54
CA MET A 212 -15.92 12.10 7.25
C MET A 212 -15.60 12.22 5.76
N LEU A 213 -16.00 11.23 4.95
CA LEU A 213 -15.86 11.30 3.47
C LEU A 213 -16.73 12.39 2.86
N ALA A 214 -17.80 12.83 3.55
CA ALA A 214 -18.67 13.88 3.06
C ALA A 214 -18.00 15.26 3.03
N SER A 215 -17.00 15.51 3.89
CA SER A 215 -16.36 16.82 4.04
C SER A 215 -15.30 17.14 2.99
N ALA A 216 -14.71 16.13 2.30
CA ALA A 216 -13.65 16.33 1.31
C ALA A 216 -13.78 15.39 0.11
N LYS A 217 -15.00 15.32 -0.44
CA LYS A 217 -15.34 14.40 -1.57
C LYS A 217 -14.46 14.63 -2.79
N LEU A 218 -14.16 15.88 -3.12
CA LEU A 218 -13.34 16.22 -4.28
C LEU A 218 -11.91 15.66 -4.12
N LEU A 219 -11.26 15.90 -2.99
CA LEU A 219 -9.92 15.38 -2.70
C LEU A 219 -9.92 13.84 -2.74
N GLY A 220 -10.88 13.22 -2.04
CA GLY A 220 -11.00 11.76 -2.02
C GLY A 220 -11.18 11.17 -3.42
N GLY A 221 -12.07 11.74 -4.22
CA GLY A 221 -12.30 11.33 -5.61
C GLY A 221 -11.04 11.45 -6.47
N MET A 222 -10.30 12.54 -6.35
CA MET A 222 -9.06 12.76 -7.12
C MET A 222 -7.95 11.78 -6.72
N VAL A 223 -7.75 11.56 -5.42
CA VAL A 223 -6.75 10.59 -4.93
C VAL A 223 -7.11 9.16 -5.38
N LEU A 224 -8.39 8.79 -5.29
CA LEU A 224 -8.85 7.49 -5.77
C LEU A 224 -8.77 7.36 -7.30
N ALA A 225 -9.02 8.45 -8.05
CA ALA A 225 -8.79 8.48 -9.50
C ALA A 225 -7.30 8.29 -9.84
N CYS A 226 -6.39 8.93 -9.11
CA CYS A 226 -4.95 8.66 -9.25
C CYS A 226 -4.65 7.17 -9.06
N LYS A 227 -5.23 6.54 -8.01
CA LYS A 227 -4.98 5.13 -7.69
C LYS A 227 -5.58 4.17 -8.71
N HIS A 228 -6.85 4.33 -9.05
CA HIS A 228 -7.61 3.30 -9.79
C HIS A 228 -7.67 3.52 -11.30
N LEU A 229 -7.31 4.73 -11.77
CA LEU A 229 -7.20 5.06 -13.21
C LEU A 229 -5.77 5.47 -13.56
N GLY A 230 -5.22 6.46 -12.86
CA GLY A 230 -3.89 7.00 -13.14
C GLY A 230 -2.79 5.94 -13.09
N MET A 231 -2.70 5.18 -11.99
CA MET A 231 -1.67 4.15 -11.82
C MET A 231 -1.75 3.03 -12.87
N PRO A 232 -2.92 2.42 -13.17
CA PRO A 232 -3.01 1.41 -14.23
C PRO A 232 -2.66 1.95 -15.62
N LEU A 233 -3.06 3.17 -15.96
CA LEU A 233 -2.72 3.79 -17.23
C LEU A 233 -1.21 4.07 -17.36
N LEU A 234 -0.59 4.57 -16.29
CA LEU A 234 0.87 4.73 -16.23
C LEU A 234 1.59 3.38 -16.37
N ALA A 235 1.12 2.35 -15.64
CA ALA A 235 1.70 1.01 -15.73
C ALA A 235 1.61 0.44 -17.15
N PHE A 236 0.48 0.62 -17.83
CA PHE A 236 0.32 0.22 -19.23
C PHE A 236 1.29 0.92 -20.17
N GLY A 237 1.45 2.25 -20.03
CA GLY A 237 2.42 3.01 -20.81
C GLY A 237 3.86 2.56 -20.54
N LEU A 238 4.20 2.34 -19.28
CA LEU A 238 5.54 1.89 -18.86
C LEU A 238 5.84 0.46 -19.31
N ALA A 239 4.85 -0.44 -19.28
CA ALA A 239 5.02 -1.80 -19.79
C ALA A 239 5.45 -1.80 -21.27
N LYS A 240 4.85 -0.93 -22.08
CA LYS A 240 5.24 -0.74 -23.50
C LYS A 240 6.62 -0.07 -23.63
N LEU A 241 6.89 0.97 -22.83
CA LEU A 241 8.15 1.72 -22.88
C LEU A 241 9.34 0.84 -22.51
N PHE A 242 9.21 0.03 -21.45
CA PHE A 242 10.24 -0.90 -20.99
C PHE A 242 10.26 -2.24 -21.74
N ARG A 243 9.35 -2.41 -22.73
CA ARG A 243 9.19 -3.64 -23.53
C ARG A 243 9.07 -4.89 -22.67
N LEU A 244 8.22 -4.81 -21.64
CA LEU A 244 7.99 -5.92 -20.74
C LEU A 244 7.32 -7.08 -21.48
N ASP A 245 7.71 -8.30 -21.12
CA ASP A 245 7.03 -9.50 -21.61
C ASP A 245 5.58 -9.60 -21.09
N PRO A 246 4.74 -10.50 -21.61
CA PRO A 246 3.34 -10.60 -21.21
C PRO A 246 3.14 -10.86 -19.71
N THR A 247 4.00 -11.68 -19.09
CA THR A 247 3.90 -11.99 -17.64
C THR A 247 4.31 -10.78 -16.80
N GLN A 248 5.40 -10.13 -17.15
CA GLN A 248 5.86 -8.89 -16.49
C GLN A 248 4.80 -7.77 -16.63
N THR A 249 4.20 -7.63 -17.80
CA THR A 249 3.14 -6.67 -18.06
C THR A 249 1.94 -6.93 -17.17
N THR A 250 1.51 -8.18 -17.09
CA THR A 250 0.41 -8.62 -16.21
C THR A 250 0.68 -8.29 -14.74
N VAL A 251 1.88 -8.62 -14.26
CA VAL A 251 2.27 -8.37 -12.87
C VAL A 251 2.36 -6.87 -12.58
N LEU A 252 2.90 -6.05 -13.49
CA LEU A 252 2.97 -4.60 -13.32
C LEU A 252 1.58 -3.94 -13.33
N LEU A 253 0.69 -4.35 -14.24
CA LEU A 253 -0.69 -3.87 -14.29
C LEU A 253 -1.45 -4.23 -13.02
N MET A 254 -1.33 -5.48 -12.58
CA MET A 254 -1.92 -5.94 -11.34
C MET A 254 -1.39 -5.15 -10.14
N PHE A 255 -0.08 -4.97 -10.03
CA PHE A 255 0.57 -4.17 -8.98
C PHE A 255 0.01 -2.75 -8.91
N SER A 256 -0.22 -2.13 -10.06
CA SER A 256 -0.76 -0.77 -10.15
C SER A 256 -2.22 -0.66 -9.70
N ALA A 257 -3.04 -1.68 -10.02
CA ALA A 257 -4.49 -1.70 -9.82
C ALA A 257 -4.93 -2.26 -8.46
N VAL A 258 -4.04 -2.98 -7.75
CA VAL A 258 -4.33 -3.50 -6.42
C VAL A 258 -4.72 -2.35 -5.47
N PRO A 259 -5.77 -2.51 -4.64
CA PRO A 259 -6.18 -1.51 -3.67
C PRO A 259 -5.04 -1.00 -2.79
N THR A 260 -5.22 0.18 -2.21
CA THR A 260 -4.19 0.79 -1.37
C THR A 260 -3.95 0.02 -0.06
N ALA A 261 -2.80 0.26 0.57
CA ALA A 261 -2.42 -0.41 1.82
C ALA A 261 -3.19 0.12 3.03
N SER A 262 -3.61 -0.78 3.94
CA SER A 262 -4.21 -0.41 5.23
C SER A 262 -3.27 0.43 6.10
N SER A 263 -1.95 0.24 5.96
CA SER A 263 -0.93 1.03 6.66
C SER A 263 -0.99 2.54 6.36
N CYS A 264 -1.67 2.98 5.29
CA CYS A 264 -1.87 4.41 5.00
C CYS A 264 -2.60 5.13 6.12
N TYR A 265 -3.68 4.54 6.62
CA TYR A 265 -4.47 5.12 7.70
C TYR A 265 -3.68 5.08 9.03
N VAL A 266 -3.00 3.98 9.32
CA VAL A 266 -2.18 3.85 10.54
C VAL A 266 -1.09 4.92 10.57
N LEU A 267 -0.40 5.12 9.45
CA LEU A 267 0.63 6.14 9.32
C LEU A 267 0.06 7.56 9.51
N ALA A 268 -1.05 7.89 8.85
CA ALA A 268 -1.71 9.19 8.98
C ALA A 268 -2.10 9.47 10.45
N ALA A 269 -2.74 8.52 11.11
CA ALA A 269 -3.14 8.64 12.52
C ALA A 269 -1.94 8.86 13.44
N ARG A 270 -0.85 8.10 13.24
CA ARG A 270 0.37 8.21 14.06
C ARG A 270 1.12 9.52 13.87
N MET A 271 1.04 10.10 12.71
CA MET A 271 1.65 11.40 12.43
C MET A 271 0.73 12.59 12.81
N GLY A 272 -0.39 12.35 13.48
CA GLY A 272 -1.31 13.38 13.97
C GLY A 272 -2.20 13.98 12.90
N TYR A 273 -2.48 13.23 11.82
CA TYR A 273 -3.38 13.61 10.74
C TYR A 273 -4.73 12.90 10.86
N ASN A 274 -5.66 13.20 9.95
CA ASN A 274 -7.00 12.62 9.95
C ASN A 274 -6.98 11.14 9.48
N GLY A 275 -6.63 10.23 10.41
CA GLY A 275 -6.63 8.79 10.18
C GLY A 275 -7.99 8.25 9.72
N PRO A 276 -9.11 8.64 10.35
CA PRO A 276 -10.44 8.22 9.93
C PRO A 276 -10.79 8.55 8.48
N TYR A 277 -10.41 9.72 7.98
CA TYR A 277 -10.60 10.08 6.58
C TYR A 277 -9.80 9.17 5.65
N VAL A 278 -8.51 8.94 5.97
CA VAL A 278 -7.66 8.03 5.20
C VAL A 278 -8.18 6.59 5.25
N ALA A 279 -8.71 6.13 6.40
CA ALA A 279 -9.35 4.81 6.51
C ALA A 279 -10.58 4.68 5.60
N GLY A 280 -11.39 5.73 5.50
CA GLY A 280 -12.50 5.78 4.54
C GLY A 280 -12.03 5.64 3.09
N LEU A 281 -10.93 6.31 2.72
CA LEU A 281 -10.33 6.20 1.40
C LEU A 281 -9.77 4.79 1.13
N VAL A 282 -9.12 4.16 2.13
CA VAL A 282 -8.66 2.76 2.04
C VAL A 282 -9.84 1.84 1.75
N THR A 283 -10.95 2.02 2.45
CA THR A 283 -12.17 1.23 2.23
C THR A 283 -12.71 1.41 0.82
N LEU A 284 -12.87 2.67 0.38
CA LEU A 284 -13.33 2.94 -0.98
C LEU A 284 -12.35 2.39 -2.03
N SER A 285 -11.03 2.52 -1.79
CA SER A 285 -10.03 1.94 -2.68
C SER A 285 -10.19 0.42 -2.79
N THR A 286 -10.45 -0.26 -1.67
CA THR A 286 -10.69 -1.70 -1.70
C THR A 286 -11.94 -2.05 -2.51
N LEU A 287 -13.05 -1.31 -2.33
CA LEU A 287 -14.26 -1.48 -3.12
C LEU A 287 -14.02 -1.22 -4.61
N LEU A 288 -13.34 -0.13 -4.94
CA LEU A 288 -13.00 0.22 -6.32
C LEU A 288 -12.04 -0.79 -6.95
N GLY A 289 -11.25 -1.51 -6.16
CA GLY A 289 -10.40 -2.60 -6.61
C GLY A 289 -11.18 -3.70 -7.34
N ILE A 290 -12.46 -3.91 -6.98
CA ILE A 290 -13.36 -4.86 -7.67
C ILE A 290 -13.52 -4.48 -9.15
N VAL A 291 -13.43 -3.20 -9.48
CA VAL A 291 -13.59 -2.68 -10.85
C VAL A 291 -12.21 -2.43 -11.49
N SER A 292 -11.28 -1.83 -10.76
CA SER A 292 -9.97 -1.44 -11.32
C SER A 292 -9.09 -2.64 -11.66
N LEU A 293 -9.19 -3.75 -10.94
CA LEU A 293 -8.42 -4.96 -11.25
C LEU A 293 -8.89 -5.61 -12.56
N PRO A 294 -10.19 -5.88 -12.78
CA PRO A 294 -10.69 -6.33 -14.07
C PRO A 294 -10.38 -5.38 -15.22
N PHE A 295 -10.48 -4.06 -14.99
CA PHE A 295 -10.10 -3.06 -15.97
C PHE A 295 -8.62 -3.16 -16.37
N ALA A 296 -7.72 -3.19 -15.40
CA ALA A 296 -6.28 -3.25 -15.66
C ALA A 296 -5.88 -4.57 -16.35
N LEU A 297 -6.39 -5.70 -15.88
CA LEU A 297 -6.01 -7.02 -16.39
C LEU A 297 -6.79 -7.41 -17.64
N GLY A 298 -8.10 -7.13 -17.68
CA GLY A 298 -8.94 -7.50 -18.81
C GLY A 298 -8.84 -6.50 -19.97
N VAL A 299 -9.00 -5.18 -19.70
CA VAL A 299 -9.02 -4.18 -20.75
C VAL A 299 -7.61 -3.79 -21.21
N LEU A 300 -6.74 -3.44 -20.25
CA LEU A 300 -5.37 -2.98 -20.58
C LEU A 300 -4.42 -4.14 -20.84
N GLY A 301 -4.50 -5.23 -20.07
CA GLY A 301 -3.65 -6.41 -20.21
C GLY A 301 -4.11 -7.38 -21.28
N GLY A 302 -5.33 -7.25 -21.81
CA GLY A 302 -5.88 -8.17 -22.83
C GLY A 302 -6.12 -9.58 -22.33
N MET A 303 -6.27 -9.80 -21.03
CA MET A 303 -6.60 -11.10 -20.45
C MET A 303 -8.12 -11.32 -20.50
N PRO A 304 -8.56 -12.52 -20.96
CA PRO A 304 -9.98 -12.86 -21.05
C PRO A 304 -10.68 -12.96 -19.68
#